data_3047eadd8c1722760ae50dc3c05e0182
#
_entry.id   3047eadd8c1722760ae50dc3c05e0182
#
_cell.length_a   1.000
_cell.length_b   1.000
_cell.length_c   1.000
_cell.angle_alpha   90.00
_cell.angle_beta   90.00
_cell.angle_gamma   90.00
#
_symmetry.space_group_name_H-M   'P 1'
#
loop_
_entity.id
_entity.type
_entity.pdbx_description
1 polymer ?
#
loop_
_entity_poly.entity_id
_entity_poly.type
_entity_poly.pdbx_seq_one_letter_code
_entity_poly.pdbx_strand_id
1 'polypeptide(L)'
;GCFQMIRFASRRMMKQRYGRIINVSSVSGVAGNAGQANYCASKAGMIGLTKSAAKELASRGITCNAIAPGFVKTEMTDVLSDEVKENAKKQIPLGRFAEPEDIANAAVFLASDKAAYITGQVLLVDGGMVM
;
A
#
# COMPACT_ATOMS: atom_id res chain seq x y z
N GLY A 1 7.26 -14.26 -3.30
CA GLY A 1 6.67 -13.06 -2.74
C GLY A 1 5.37 -12.68 -3.41
N CYS A 2 5.09 -11.38 -3.50
CA CYS A 2 3.80 -10.81 -3.92
C CYS A 2 3.29 -11.34 -5.27
N PHE A 3 4.15 -11.42 -6.29
CA PHE A 3 3.81 -11.98 -7.60
C PHE A 3 3.24 -13.40 -7.50
N GLN A 4 3.86 -14.27 -6.72
CA GLN A 4 3.41 -15.65 -6.58
C GLN A 4 2.05 -15.73 -5.88
N MET A 5 1.83 -14.91 -4.85
CA MET A 5 0.55 -14.86 -4.15
C MET A 5 -0.58 -14.39 -5.08
N ILE A 6 -0.35 -13.35 -5.87
CA ILE A 6 -1.32 -12.89 -6.88
C ILE A 6 -1.60 -14.00 -7.89
N ARG A 7 -0.56 -14.66 -8.40
CA ARG A 7 -0.69 -15.76 -9.37
C ARG A 7 -1.55 -16.93 -8.84
N PHE A 8 -1.39 -17.29 -7.58
CA PHE A 8 -2.19 -18.37 -6.98
C PHE A 8 -3.61 -17.94 -6.67
N ALA A 9 -3.78 -16.78 -6.02
CA ALA A 9 -5.09 -16.28 -5.64
C ALA A 9 -5.97 -15.96 -6.85
N SER A 10 -5.42 -15.37 -7.90
CA SER A 10 -6.17 -14.98 -9.10
C SER A 10 -6.83 -16.15 -9.80
N ARG A 11 -6.23 -17.33 -9.78
CA ARG A 11 -6.83 -18.54 -10.40
C ARG A 11 -8.19 -18.87 -9.80
N ARG A 12 -8.33 -18.77 -8.48
CA ARG A 12 -9.58 -19.02 -7.78
C ARG A 12 -10.55 -17.85 -7.97
N MET A 13 -10.05 -16.62 -7.83
CA MET A 13 -10.85 -15.41 -8.00
C MET A 13 -11.45 -15.30 -9.40
N MET A 14 -10.69 -15.66 -10.45
CA MET A 14 -11.20 -15.70 -11.83
C MET A 14 -12.36 -16.69 -12.03
N LYS A 15 -12.31 -17.86 -11.37
CA LYS A 15 -13.41 -18.83 -11.41
C LYS A 15 -14.64 -18.31 -10.69
N GLN A 16 -14.45 -17.61 -9.58
CA GLN A 16 -15.54 -17.00 -8.80
C GLN A 16 -16.11 -15.73 -9.46
N ARG A 17 -15.38 -15.12 -10.41
CA ARG A 17 -15.66 -13.80 -11.00
C ARG A 17 -15.79 -12.71 -9.93
N TYR A 18 -15.00 -12.83 -8.89
CA TYR A 18 -14.93 -11.90 -7.76
C TYR A 18 -13.58 -12.00 -7.07
N GLY A 19 -13.00 -10.86 -6.71
CA GLY A 19 -11.80 -10.80 -5.91
C GLY A 19 -11.39 -9.38 -5.57
N ARG A 20 -10.69 -9.23 -4.46
CA ARG A 20 -10.08 -7.98 -4.00
C ARG A 20 -8.63 -8.27 -3.63
N ILE A 21 -7.70 -7.68 -4.35
CA ILE A 21 -6.27 -7.81 -4.11
C ILE A 21 -5.75 -6.46 -3.62
N ILE A 22 -5.11 -6.47 -2.46
CA ILE A 22 -4.54 -5.27 -1.85
C ILE A 22 -3.08 -5.55 -1.53
N ASN A 23 -2.18 -4.86 -2.21
CA ASN A 23 -0.75 -4.95 -2.00
C ASN A 23 -0.29 -3.84 -1.06
N VAL A 24 0.50 -4.16 -0.04
CA VAL A 24 1.04 -3.16 0.88
C VAL A 24 2.42 -2.72 0.40
N SER A 25 2.46 -1.57 -0.27
CA SER A 25 3.69 -0.92 -0.73
C SER A 25 4.26 0.00 0.37
N SER A 26 4.71 1.19 0.02
CA SER A 26 5.22 2.24 0.92
C SER A 26 5.29 3.56 0.16
N VAL A 27 5.25 4.67 0.88
CA VAL A 27 5.59 6.00 0.33
C VAL A 27 7.00 6.00 -0.26
N SER A 28 7.94 5.24 0.29
CA SER A 28 9.29 5.08 -0.25
C SER A 28 9.30 4.43 -1.63
N GLY A 29 8.31 3.60 -1.95
CA GLY A 29 8.12 3.03 -3.29
C GLY A 29 7.55 4.02 -4.30
N VAL A 30 6.93 5.10 -3.82
CA VAL A 30 6.35 6.17 -4.66
C VAL A 30 7.36 7.29 -4.88
N ALA A 31 7.95 7.81 -3.81
CA ALA A 31 8.81 9.00 -3.83
C ALA A 31 10.31 8.70 -3.81
N GLY A 32 10.69 7.46 -3.48
CA GLY A 32 12.08 7.15 -3.16
C GLY A 32 12.45 7.55 -1.72
N ASN A 33 13.58 7.02 -1.25
CA ASN A 33 14.16 7.41 0.03
C ASN A 33 15.67 7.16 -0.01
N ALA A 34 16.46 8.19 0.32
CA ALA A 34 17.91 8.09 0.33
C ALA A 34 18.40 6.96 1.28
N GLY A 35 19.37 6.18 0.83
CA GLY A 35 19.88 5.03 1.59
C GLY A 35 19.03 3.76 1.55
N GLN A 36 17.88 3.77 0.88
CA GLN A 36 16.95 2.63 0.81
C GLN A 36 16.64 2.19 -0.63
N ALA A 37 17.61 2.27 -1.54
CA ALA A 37 17.38 2.00 -2.97
C ALA A 37 16.78 0.61 -3.24
N ASN A 38 17.26 -0.43 -2.56
CA ASN A 38 16.74 -1.80 -2.67
C ASN A 38 15.29 -1.92 -2.17
N TYR A 39 14.99 -1.31 -1.04
CA TYR A 39 13.63 -1.27 -0.47
C TYR A 39 12.68 -0.51 -1.40
N CYS A 40 13.07 0.69 -1.84
CA CYS A 40 12.32 1.51 -2.78
C CYS A 40 12.03 0.77 -4.09
N ALA A 41 13.05 0.11 -4.67
CA ALA A 41 12.89 -0.69 -5.88
C ALA A 41 11.88 -1.83 -5.69
N SER A 42 11.93 -2.54 -4.56
CA SER A 42 10.99 -3.62 -4.27
C SER A 42 9.55 -3.11 -4.11
N LYS A 43 9.36 -1.98 -3.44
CA LYS A 43 8.05 -1.37 -3.20
C LYS A 43 7.49 -0.69 -4.46
N ALA A 44 8.34 -0.07 -5.28
CA ALA A 44 7.96 0.45 -6.59
C ALA A 44 7.58 -0.66 -7.58
N GLY A 45 8.34 -1.76 -7.59
CA GLY A 45 7.99 -2.95 -8.38
C GLY A 45 6.62 -3.52 -8.03
N MET A 46 6.24 -3.49 -6.75
CA MET A 46 4.91 -3.89 -6.29
C MET A 46 3.80 -3.00 -6.84
N ILE A 47 4.06 -1.69 -7.01
CA ILE A 47 3.13 -0.74 -7.63
C ILE A 47 2.93 -1.10 -9.11
N GLY A 48 4.00 -1.37 -9.85
CA GLY A 48 3.93 -1.81 -11.24
C GLY A 48 3.15 -3.12 -11.39
N LEU A 49 3.45 -4.10 -10.53
CA LEU A 49 2.74 -5.37 -10.47
C LEU A 49 1.24 -5.19 -10.20
N THR A 50 0.87 -4.31 -9.27
CA THR A 50 -0.53 -3.98 -8.95
C THR A 50 -1.28 -3.48 -10.19
N LYS A 51 -0.69 -2.54 -10.92
CA LYS A 51 -1.30 -1.96 -12.12
C LYS A 51 -1.46 -2.97 -13.25
N SER A 52 -0.48 -3.86 -13.45
CA SER A 52 -0.56 -4.93 -14.44
C SER A 52 -1.65 -5.94 -14.08
N ALA A 53 -1.65 -6.43 -12.85
CA ALA A 53 -2.67 -7.35 -12.36
C ALA A 53 -4.08 -6.76 -12.44
N ALA A 54 -4.24 -5.46 -12.14
CA ALA A 54 -5.52 -4.77 -12.25
C ALA A 54 -6.07 -4.83 -13.68
N LYS A 55 -5.23 -4.55 -14.68
CA LYS A 55 -5.61 -4.60 -16.10
C LYS A 55 -5.96 -6.01 -16.56
N GLU A 56 -5.17 -7.00 -16.16
CA GLU A 56 -5.36 -8.40 -16.55
C GLU A 56 -6.63 -9.02 -15.93
N LEU A 57 -6.97 -8.63 -14.71
CA LEU A 57 -8.02 -9.29 -13.93
C LEU A 57 -9.37 -8.55 -13.95
N ALA A 58 -9.42 -7.31 -14.44
CA ALA A 58 -10.60 -6.45 -14.41
C ALA A 58 -11.83 -7.10 -15.07
N SER A 59 -11.66 -7.76 -16.23
CA SER A 59 -12.75 -8.42 -16.96
C SER A 59 -13.41 -9.59 -16.18
N ARG A 60 -12.78 -10.01 -15.09
CA ARG A 60 -13.27 -11.06 -14.20
C ARG A 60 -13.86 -10.52 -12.89
N GLY A 61 -14.13 -9.21 -12.81
CA GLY A 61 -14.70 -8.58 -11.61
C GLY A 61 -13.72 -8.54 -10.42
N ILE A 62 -12.43 -8.59 -10.68
CA ILE A 62 -11.38 -8.56 -9.66
C ILE A 62 -10.72 -7.20 -9.67
N THR A 63 -10.63 -6.56 -8.52
CA THR A 63 -9.86 -5.33 -8.34
C THR A 63 -8.50 -5.64 -7.71
N CYS A 64 -7.48 -4.88 -8.12
CA CYS A 64 -6.14 -4.96 -7.58
C CYS A 64 -5.63 -3.55 -7.31
N ASN A 65 -5.38 -3.23 -6.04
CA ASN A 65 -4.93 -1.91 -5.61
C ASN A 65 -3.72 -2.03 -4.69
N ALA A 66 -2.99 -0.95 -4.49
CA ALA A 66 -1.93 -0.87 -3.51
C ALA A 66 -2.26 0.18 -2.45
N ILE A 67 -1.83 -0.06 -1.22
CA ILE A 67 -1.75 0.94 -0.17
C ILE A 67 -0.27 1.30 0.00
N ALA A 68 0.03 2.58 0.10
CA ALA A 68 1.35 3.10 0.37
C ALA A 68 1.36 3.84 1.72
N PRO A 69 1.64 3.12 2.83
CA PRO A 69 1.73 3.75 4.14
C PRO A 69 2.93 4.69 4.24
N GLY A 70 2.76 5.78 5.00
CA GLY A 70 3.85 6.59 5.53
C GLY A 70 4.43 6.02 6.81
N PHE A 71 4.78 6.88 7.76
CA PHE A 71 5.23 6.45 9.09
C PHE A 71 4.06 5.95 9.94
N VAL A 72 4.14 4.69 10.35
CA VAL A 72 3.15 4.01 11.20
C VAL A 72 3.78 3.70 12.54
N LYS A 73 3.06 3.89 13.64
CA LYS A 73 3.49 3.47 14.96
C LYS A 73 3.56 1.94 15.01
N THR A 74 4.76 1.44 15.25
CA THR A 74 5.08 0.01 15.39
C THR A 74 6.23 -0.13 16.38
N GLU A 75 6.49 -1.33 16.84
CA GLU A 75 7.67 -1.60 17.67
C GLU A 75 8.98 -1.10 17.02
N MET A 76 9.05 -1.12 15.68
CA MET A 76 10.21 -0.59 14.94
C MET A 76 10.36 0.93 15.05
N THR A 77 9.26 1.68 15.14
CA THR A 77 9.30 3.13 15.32
C THR A 77 9.43 3.53 16.77
N ASP A 78 9.03 2.67 17.71
CA ASP A 78 9.10 2.94 19.15
C ASP A 78 10.54 3.01 19.67
N VAL A 79 11.47 2.29 19.02
CA VAL A 79 12.91 2.29 19.38
C VAL A 79 13.68 3.52 18.88
N LEU A 80 13.05 4.37 18.04
CA LEU A 80 13.66 5.60 17.58
C LEU A 80 13.74 6.63 18.72
N SER A 81 14.80 7.45 18.74
CA SER A 81 14.92 8.54 19.70
C SER A 81 13.81 9.57 19.50
N ASP A 82 13.46 10.31 20.58
CA ASP A 82 12.43 11.35 20.53
C ASP A 82 12.77 12.43 19.49
N GLU A 83 14.04 12.78 19.35
CA GLU A 83 14.50 13.75 18.34
C GLU A 83 14.21 13.26 16.93
N VAL A 84 14.50 12.00 16.62
CA VAL A 84 14.21 11.38 15.30
C VAL A 84 12.71 11.34 15.04
N LYS A 85 11.92 10.96 16.05
CA LYS A 85 10.44 10.95 15.95
C LYS A 85 9.88 12.34 15.67
N GLU A 86 10.34 13.36 16.38
CA GLU A 86 9.88 14.75 16.18
C GLU A 86 10.28 15.28 14.80
N ASN A 87 11.49 14.98 14.33
CA ASN A 87 11.93 15.38 13.00
C ASN A 87 11.10 14.67 11.89
N ALA A 88 10.76 13.41 12.06
CA ALA A 88 9.91 12.69 11.14
C ALA A 88 8.47 13.24 11.12
N LYS A 89 7.91 13.60 12.29
CA LYS A 89 6.58 14.24 12.37
C LYS A 89 6.49 15.57 11.64
N LYS A 90 7.57 16.36 11.63
CA LYS A 90 7.64 17.63 10.89
C LYS A 90 7.47 17.47 9.39
N GLN A 91 7.78 16.28 8.85
CA GLN A 91 7.61 15.95 7.44
C GLN A 91 6.18 15.50 7.10
N ILE A 92 5.34 15.31 8.09
CA ILE A 92 3.96 14.86 7.94
C ILE A 92 3.01 16.04 8.17
N PRO A 93 2.29 16.54 7.17
CA PRO A 93 1.36 17.66 7.33
C PRO A 93 0.31 17.46 8.44
N LEU A 94 -0.18 16.24 8.67
CA LEU A 94 -1.08 15.93 9.78
C LEU A 94 -0.37 15.90 11.16
N GLY A 95 0.97 16.05 11.22
CA GLY A 95 1.75 16.23 12.45
C GLY A 95 1.84 15.00 13.36
N ARG A 96 1.40 13.83 12.92
CA ARG A 96 1.45 12.60 13.69
C ARG A 96 1.81 11.40 12.81
N PHE A 97 2.34 10.34 13.42
CA PHE A 97 2.40 9.03 12.78
C PHE A 97 1.00 8.44 12.65
N ALA A 98 0.81 7.62 11.64
CA ALA A 98 -0.41 6.83 11.52
C ALA A 98 -0.48 5.78 12.64
N GLU A 99 -1.67 5.49 13.11
CA GLU A 99 -1.92 4.28 13.89
C GLU A 99 -2.11 3.10 12.93
N PRO A 100 -1.85 1.85 13.35
CA PRO A 100 -2.11 0.67 12.52
C PRO A 100 -3.54 0.63 11.97
N GLU A 101 -4.51 1.13 12.74
CA GLU A 101 -5.91 1.22 12.37
C GLU A 101 -6.15 2.16 11.19
N ASP A 102 -5.36 3.23 11.01
CA ASP A 102 -5.47 4.12 9.86
C ASP A 102 -5.21 3.34 8.55
N ILE A 103 -4.23 2.43 8.57
CA ILE A 103 -3.90 1.57 7.43
C ILE A 103 -4.94 0.47 7.25
N ALA A 104 -5.38 -0.14 8.35
CA ALA A 104 -6.39 -1.20 8.32
C ALA A 104 -7.72 -0.70 7.76
N ASN A 105 -8.16 0.50 8.12
CA ASN A 105 -9.39 1.11 7.62
C ASN A 105 -9.33 1.33 6.10
N ALA A 106 -8.20 1.77 5.56
CA ALA A 106 -7.98 1.88 4.12
C ALA A 106 -8.04 0.51 3.42
N ALA A 107 -7.45 -0.52 4.03
CA ALA A 107 -7.50 -1.88 3.51
C ALA A 107 -8.93 -2.44 3.51
N VAL A 108 -9.69 -2.26 4.59
CA VAL A 108 -11.09 -2.68 4.70
C VAL A 108 -11.95 -1.99 3.64
N PHE A 109 -11.77 -0.68 3.44
CA PHE A 109 -12.48 0.03 2.38
C PHE A 109 -12.20 -0.55 1.00
N LEU A 110 -10.92 -0.75 0.63
CA LEU A 110 -10.55 -1.32 -0.67
C LEU A 110 -10.98 -2.78 -0.85
N ALA A 111 -11.13 -3.53 0.25
CA ALA A 111 -11.63 -4.90 0.23
C ALA A 111 -13.15 -4.99 0.10
N SER A 112 -13.86 -3.91 0.37
CA SER A 112 -15.33 -3.88 0.38
C SER A 112 -15.91 -3.67 -1.03
N ASP A 113 -17.22 -3.92 -1.17
CA ASP A 113 -17.96 -3.64 -2.40
C ASP A 113 -18.13 -2.14 -2.67
N LYS A 114 -17.90 -1.28 -1.67
CA LYS A 114 -17.88 0.18 -1.85
C LYS A 114 -16.74 0.63 -2.77
N ALA A 115 -15.67 -0.17 -2.88
CA ALA A 115 -14.53 0.08 -3.76
C ALA A 115 -14.59 -0.73 -5.07
N ALA A 116 -15.76 -1.23 -5.47
CA ALA A 116 -15.90 -2.12 -6.63
C ALA A 116 -15.47 -1.49 -7.96
N TYR A 117 -15.46 -0.16 -8.06
CA TYR A 117 -15.04 0.57 -9.27
C TYR A 117 -13.62 1.18 -9.14
N ILE A 118 -12.87 0.77 -8.10
CA ILE A 118 -11.50 1.23 -7.84
C ILE A 118 -10.54 0.07 -8.14
N THR A 119 -9.70 0.23 -9.17
CA THR A 119 -8.68 -0.76 -9.51
C THR A 119 -7.44 -0.09 -10.10
N GLY A 120 -6.27 -0.68 -9.91
CA GLY A 120 -4.99 -0.16 -10.39
C GLY A 120 -4.48 1.07 -9.63
N GLN A 121 -5.10 1.44 -8.50
CA GLN A 121 -4.76 2.64 -7.76
C GLN A 121 -3.72 2.37 -6.67
N VAL A 122 -2.97 3.42 -6.34
CA VAL A 122 -2.06 3.46 -5.19
C VAL A 122 -2.64 4.49 -4.21
N LEU A 123 -3.17 4.00 -3.10
CA LEU A 123 -3.73 4.85 -2.06
C LEU A 123 -2.63 5.19 -1.06
N LEU A 124 -2.24 6.45 -1.02
CA LEU A 124 -1.33 6.98 -0.01
C LEU A 124 -2.09 7.10 1.33
N VAL A 125 -1.53 6.52 2.38
CA VAL A 125 -2.05 6.64 3.75
C VAL A 125 -0.89 7.11 4.62
N ASP A 126 -0.56 8.39 4.49
CA ASP A 126 0.72 8.95 4.92
C ASP A 126 0.61 10.32 5.61
N GLY A 127 -0.61 10.80 5.84
CA GLY A 127 -0.84 12.10 6.47
C GLY A 127 -0.42 13.30 5.62
N GLY A 128 -0.32 13.10 4.29
CA GLY A 128 0.08 14.13 3.33
C GLY A 128 1.60 14.25 3.12
N MET A 129 2.36 13.26 3.58
CA MET A 129 3.82 13.26 3.50
C MET A 129 4.34 13.30 2.06
N VAL A 130 3.63 12.63 1.14
CA VAL A 130 3.94 12.60 -0.29
C VAL A 130 2.74 13.16 -1.06
N MET A 131 2.87 14.40 -1.50
CA MET A 131 1.87 15.10 -2.31
C MET A 131 2.49 15.62 -3.59
#